data_5f863b8ab54955b8bea651786d8f703c
#
_entry.id   5f863b8ab54955b8bea651786d8f703c
#
_cell.length_a   1.000
_cell.length_b   1.000
_cell.length_c   1.000
_cell.angle_alpha   90.00
_cell.angle_beta   90.00
_cell.angle_gamma   90.00
#
_symmetry.space_group_name_H-M   'P 1'
#
loop_
_entity.id
_entity.type
_entity.pdbx_description
1 polymer ?
#
loop_
_entity_poly.entity_id
_entity_poly.type
_entity_poly.pdbx_seq_one_letter_code
_entity_poly.pdbx_strand_id
1 'polypeptide(L)'
;FLSCCKFVAVTFIHTREIEESDYEVIEPLPSYGRGRDTDGGRFISLLFGSNLTDVVITGENGTIDGQGEPWWGKFKRGELKYTRPYLIEIMHSNGIQISNLTFLNSPSWHIHPVYSSNIVIQGLTILAPVTVPNTDGINPDSCTNTRIEDCYIVSGDDCIAVKSGWDQYGINYGMPTKQLLIRRLTCISPDSAVIALGSEMSGGIEDVRAEDIVAINSESGIRIKTAVGRGGYVKDVYVRGMTMKTMKYVFWMTGSYGSHPDEHYDPKALPVIQNINYQDMVAENVTMPAQLAGITGDEFTGICISNVTITLSKKPKKVLWNCTDVSGYTSGVTPEPCQLLPEKQPGTVVPCNFPESPIPIEEVKLQRCYTRRRHM
;
A
#
# COMPACT_ATOMS: atom_id res chain seq x y z
N PHE A 1 14.25 10.91 -25.11
CA PHE A 1 15.28 11.51 -24.25
C PHE A 1 15.12 10.89 -22.87
N LEU A 2 16.09 10.05 -22.45
CA LEU A 2 16.17 9.51 -21.09
C LEU A 2 16.40 10.68 -20.11
N SER A 3 15.40 11.00 -19.31
CA SER A 3 15.56 11.99 -18.24
C SER A 3 16.05 11.24 -16.99
N CYS A 4 17.38 11.25 -16.76
CA CYS A 4 18.00 10.61 -15.60
C CYS A 4 18.33 11.65 -14.54
N CYS A 5 17.60 11.63 -13.42
CA CYS A 5 17.90 12.45 -12.25
C CYS A 5 18.73 11.64 -11.25
N LYS A 6 20.01 11.97 -11.09
CA LYS A 6 20.87 11.39 -10.05
C LYS A 6 20.96 12.32 -8.84
N PHE A 7 20.43 11.88 -7.72
CA PHE A 7 20.59 12.58 -6.45
C PHE A 7 21.81 12.01 -5.71
N VAL A 8 22.90 12.76 -5.68
CA VAL A 8 24.10 12.40 -4.92
C VAL A 8 24.09 13.15 -3.60
N ALA A 9 23.86 12.43 -2.50
CA ALA A 9 24.02 12.91 -1.12
C ALA A 9 23.55 14.37 -0.91
N VAL A 10 22.34 14.70 -1.34
CA VAL A 10 21.77 16.02 -1.12
C VAL A 10 20.88 15.95 0.09
N THR A 11 21.36 16.46 1.20
CA THR A 11 20.48 16.89 2.28
C THR A 11 19.83 18.17 1.77
N PHE A 12 18.57 18.10 1.33
CA PHE A 12 17.80 19.33 1.10
C PHE A 12 17.47 19.94 2.47
N ILE A 13 18.41 20.69 3.02
CA ILE A 13 18.16 21.57 4.15
C ILE A 13 17.46 22.79 3.56
N HIS A 14 16.15 22.80 3.56
CA HIS A 14 15.41 24.03 3.35
C HIS A 14 15.56 24.85 4.63
N THR A 15 16.36 25.89 4.58
CA THR A 15 16.55 26.85 5.70
C THR A 15 15.41 27.84 5.81
N ARG A 16 14.35 27.69 5.03
CA ARG A 16 13.15 28.53 5.01
C ARG A 16 11.96 27.73 5.53
N GLU A 17 11.13 28.33 6.38
CA GLU A 17 9.82 27.76 6.70
C GLU A 17 9.04 27.54 5.42
N ILE A 18 8.55 26.31 5.19
CA ILE A 18 7.76 25.97 4.01
C ILE A 18 6.37 26.56 4.22
N GLU A 19 6.02 27.54 3.43
CA GLU A 19 4.69 28.18 3.42
C GLU A 19 3.79 27.46 2.41
N GLU A 20 2.48 27.40 2.69
CA GLU A 20 1.51 26.86 1.72
C GLU A 20 1.56 27.60 0.37
N SER A 21 1.91 28.91 0.42
CA SER A 21 2.09 29.75 -0.78
C SER A 21 3.21 29.32 -1.70
N ASP A 22 4.12 28.47 -1.24
CA ASP A 22 5.23 27.94 -2.05
C ASP A 22 4.78 26.75 -2.92
N TYR A 23 3.57 26.22 -2.68
CA TYR A 23 3.02 25.08 -3.42
C TYR A 23 1.86 25.50 -4.32
N GLU A 24 1.91 25.09 -5.57
CA GLU A 24 0.79 25.22 -6.48
C GLU A 24 -0.37 24.32 -6.05
N VAL A 25 -1.60 24.82 -6.13
CA VAL A 25 -2.81 24.04 -5.94
C VAL A 25 -3.25 23.48 -7.28
N ILE A 26 -3.40 22.17 -7.34
CA ILE A 26 -3.83 21.41 -8.51
C ILE A 26 -5.16 20.74 -8.27
N GLU A 27 -5.83 20.34 -9.34
CA GLU A 27 -7.12 19.66 -9.30
C GLU A 27 -7.02 18.29 -8.58
N PRO A 28 -8.11 17.83 -7.96
CA PRO A 28 -8.21 16.47 -7.46
C PRO A 28 -7.93 15.44 -8.55
N LEU A 29 -7.52 14.24 -8.15
CA LEU A 29 -7.41 13.12 -9.07
C LEU A 29 -8.80 12.78 -9.65
N PRO A 30 -8.94 12.57 -10.97
CA PRO A 30 -10.23 12.21 -11.59
C PRO A 30 -10.88 10.97 -10.96
N SER A 31 -10.08 9.99 -10.53
CA SER A 31 -10.58 8.79 -9.85
C SER A 31 -10.95 9.00 -8.38
N TYR A 32 -10.77 10.20 -7.83
CA TYR A 32 -11.11 10.54 -6.42
C TYR A 32 -12.21 11.58 -6.31
N GLY A 33 -12.34 12.50 -7.28
CA GLY A 33 -13.35 13.56 -7.33
C GLY A 33 -13.16 14.69 -6.32
N ARG A 34 -12.28 14.52 -5.33
CA ARG A 34 -11.93 15.49 -4.30
C ARG A 34 -10.51 15.27 -3.77
N GLY A 35 -10.00 16.20 -2.98
CA GLY A 35 -8.78 15.99 -2.19
C GLY A 35 -9.01 15.00 -1.04
N ARG A 36 -7.92 14.38 -0.56
CA ARG A 36 -8.01 13.39 0.53
C ARG A 36 -8.23 14.01 1.90
N ASP A 37 -7.59 15.15 2.19
CA ASP A 37 -7.71 15.82 3.49
C ASP A 37 -8.90 16.80 3.52
N THR A 38 -9.26 17.38 2.38
CA THR A 38 -10.33 18.40 2.24
C THR A 38 -11.13 18.15 0.96
N ASP A 39 -12.28 18.80 0.82
CA ASP A 39 -13.15 18.68 -0.37
C ASP A 39 -12.58 19.38 -1.61
N GLY A 40 -11.62 20.29 -1.41
CA GLY A 40 -11.03 21.09 -2.49
C GLY A 40 -9.93 20.36 -3.28
N GLY A 41 -9.08 21.13 -3.91
CA GLY A 41 -7.89 20.67 -4.61
C GLY A 41 -6.83 20.07 -3.67
N ARG A 42 -5.67 19.89 -4.23
CA ARG A 42 -4.51 19.35 -3.52
C ARG A 42 -3.27 20.14 -3.85
N PHE A 43 -2.35 20.24 -2.94
CA PHE A 43 -1.04 20.81 -3.23
C PHE A 43 -0.24 19.89 -4.14
N ILE A 44 0.49 20.48 -5.08
CA ILE A 44 1.44 19.72 -5.90
C ILE A 44 2.50 19.06 -5.02
N SER A 45 2.94 17.87 -5.37
CA SER A 45 3.94 17.12 -4.61
C SER A 45 5.34 17.74 -4.75
N LEU A 46 6.23 17.53 -3.77
CA LEU A 46 7.58 18.08 -3.77
C LEU A 46 8.36 17.69 -5.04
N LEU A 47 8.28 16.43 -5.42
CA LEU A 47 8.76 15.93 -6.71
C LEU A 47 7.54 15.47 -7.51
N PHE A 48 7.16 16.26 -8.50
CA PHE A 48 5.99 15.99 -9.33
C PHE A 48 6.37 15.82 -10.81
N GLY A 49 5.72 14.86 -11.45
CA GLY A 49 5.89 14.63 -12.88
C GLY A 49 4.64 14.02 -13.50
N SER A 50 4.31 14.45 -14.73
CA SER A 50 3.18 13.90 -15.48
C SER A 50 3.53 13.67 -16.95
N ASN A 51 2.95 12.63 -17.56
CA ASN A 51 3.16 12.26 -18.96
C ASN A 51 4.64 12.02 -19.32
N LEU A 52 5.36 11.37 -18.41
CA LEU A 52 6.78 11.08 -18.56
C LEU A 52 7.01 9.67 -19.12
N THR A 53 8.14 9.48 -19.80
CA THR A 53 8.61 8.18 -20.26
C THR A 53 10.06 7.97 -19.87
N ASP A 54 10.40 6.78 -19.38
CA ASP A 54 11.76 6.37 -19.00
C ASP A 54 12.41 7.30 -17.97
N VAL A 55 11.72 7.50 -16.84
CA VAL A 55 12.21 8.34 -15.74
C VAL A 55 13.01 7.50 -14.76
N VAL A 56 14.21 7.96 -14.41
CA VAL A 56 15.05 7.35 -13.38
C VAL A 56 15.36 8.35 -12.28
N ILE A 57 14.85 8.08 -11.08
CA ILE A 57 15.15 8.80 -9.85
C ILE A 57 16.01 7.88 -8.98
N THR A 58 17.29 8.19 -8.83
CA THR A 58 18.21 7.32 -8.11
C THR A 58 19.30 8.12 -7.40
N GLY A 59 19.89 7.53 -6.37
CA GLY A 59 21.00 8.12 -5.62
C GLY A 59 21.88 7.03 -5.02
N GLU A 60 23.00 7.41 -4.47
CA GLU A 60 23.90 6.52 -3.73
C GLU A 60 23.59 6.62 -2.23
N ASN A 61 22.37 6.19 -1.85
CA ASN A 61 21.79 6.39 -0.52
C ASN A 61 21.62 7.89 -0.12
N GLY A 62 21.49 8.78 -1.10
CA GLY A 62 21.13 10.18 -0.88
C GLY A 62 19.78 10.31 -0.19
N THR A 63 19.59 11.37 0.56
CA THR A 63 18.38 11.62 1.35
C THR A 63 17.54 12.74 0.75
N ILE A 64 16.23 12.51 0.65
CA ILE A 64 15.22 13.52 0.34
C ILE A 64 14.33 13.65 1.56
N ASP A 65 14.35 14.82 2.21
CA ASP A 65 13.54 15.12 3.39
C ASP A 65 12.36 16.01 3.00
N GLY A 66 11.14 15.51 3.21
CA GLY A 66 9.89 16.22 2.91
C GLY A 66 9.53 17.29 3.92
N GLN A 67 10.25 17.38 5.06
CA GLN A 67 10.02 18.38 6.12
C GLN A 67 8.55 18.51 6.54
N GLY A 68 7.88 17.37 6.75
CA GLY A 68 6.43 17.30 6.93
C GLY A 68 5.88 17.90 8.21
N GLU A 69 6.73 18.23 9.22
CA GLU A 69 6.27 18.66 10.54
C GLU A 69 5.28 19.85 10.53
N PRO A 70 5.50 20.94 9.76
CA PRO A 70 4.53 22.04 9.68
C PRO A 70 3.18 21.59 9.13
N TRP A 71 3.18 20.70 8.16
CA TRP A 71 1.98 20.13 7.54
C TRP A 71 1.19 19.25 8.50
N TRP A 72 1.88 18.43 9.31
CA TRP A 72 1.25 17.59 10.32
C TRP A 72 0.58 18.41 11.41
N GLY A 73 1.21 19.52 11.81
CA GLY A 73 0.64 20.46 12.75
C GLY A 73 -0.66 21.07 12.23
N LYS A 74 -0.66 21.57 10.99
CA LYS A 74 -1.84 22.16 10.34
C LYS A 74 -2.97 21.13 10.17
N PHE A 75 -2.64 19.91 9.71
CA PHE A 75 -3.60 18.81 9.59
C PHE A 75 -4.28 18.50 10.93
N LYS A 76 -3.49 18.34 11.99
CA LYS A 76 -4.00 18.05 13.34
C LYS A 76 -4.92 19.15 13.90
N ARG A 77 -4.69 20.40 13.55
CA ARG A 77 -5.51 21.55 13.96
C ARG A 77 -6.69 21.82 13.03
N GLY A 78 -6.83 21.08 11.91
CA GLY A 78 -7.89 21.30 10.93
C GLY A 78 -7.76 22.63 10.15
N GLU A 79 -6.54 23.12 9.96
CA GLU A 79 -6.24 24.40 9.32
C GLU A 79 -5.98 24.29 7.81
N LEU A 80 -5.94 23.07 7.25
CA LEU A 80 -5.69 22.86 5.83
C LEU A 80 -6.87 23.30 4.96
N LYS A 81 -6.59 24.03 3.90
CA LYS A 81 -7.57 24.36 2.86
C LYS A 81 -7.59 23.31 1.74
N TYR A 82 -6.47 22.68 1.48
CA TYR A 82 -6.25 21.70 0.43
C TYR A 82 -5.54 20.47 0.99
N THR A 83 -5.61 19.37 0.26
CA THR A 83 -4.86 18.16 0.63
C THR A 83 -3.37 18.42 0.64
N ARG A 84 -2.70 17.95 1.68
CA ARG A 84 -1.24 18.04 1.84
C ARG A 84 -0.49 17.50 0.62
N PRO A 85 0.68 18.06 0.29
CA PRO A 85 1.52 17.51 -0.76
C PRO A 85 2.03 16.10 -0.40
N TYR A 86 2.28 15.29 -1.41
CA TYR A 86 3.07 14.06 -1.26
C TYR A 86 4.55 14.37 -1.49
N LEU A 87 5.43 13.43 -1.10
CA LEU A 87 6.85 13.64 -1.36
C LEU A 87 7.18 13.45 -2.85
N ILE A 88 6.74 12.34 -3.43
CA ILE A 88 6.87 12.06 -4.87
C ILE A 88 5.51 11.67 -5.44
N GLU A 89 5.13 12.29 -6.53
CA GLU A 89 3.98 11.88 -7.33
C GLU A 89 4.32 11.88 -8.82
N ILE A 90 4.11 10.74 -9.47
CA ILE A 90 4.35 10.58 -10.90
C ILE A 90 3.08 10.05 -11.54
N MET A 91 2.49 10.86 -12.45
CA MET A 91 1.19 10.59 -13.05
C MET A 91 1.32 10.27 -14.55
N HIS A 92 0.40 9.45 -15.08
CA HIS A 92 0.24 9.17 -16.51
C HIS A 92 1.57 8.83 -17.20
N SER A 93 2.45 8.09 -16.54
CA SER A 93 3.82 7.90 -16.96
C SER A 93 4.14 6.41 -17.19
N ASN A 94 5.15 6.16 -18.00
CA ASN A 94 5.56 4.81 -18.36
C ASN A 94 7.08 4.64 -18.24
N GLY A 95 7.54 3.54 -17.64
CA GLY A 95 8.96 3.30 -17.43
C GLY A 95 9.53 4.16 -16.32
N ILE A 96 9.11 3.92 -15.07
CA ILE A 96 9.53 4.67 -13.89
C ILE A 96 10.47 3.81 -13.06
N GLN A 97 11.61 4.35 -12.69
CA GLN A 97 12.52 3.75 -11.70
C GLN A 97 12.78 4.72 -10.56
N ILE A 98 12.54 4.28 -9.32
CA ILE A 98 12.93 4.99 -8.11
C ILE A 98 13.79 4.03 -7.29
N SER A 99 15.07 4.36 -7.05
CA SER A 99 15.97 3.39 -6.44
C SER A 99 17.12 3.99 -5.62
N ASN A 100 17.56 3.23 -4.59
CA ASN A 100 18.74 3.52 -3.78
C ASN A 100 18.72 4.95 -3.18
N LEU A 101 17.63 5.30 -2.51
CA LEU A 101 17.41 6.58 -1.86
C LEU A 101 16.81 6.39 -0.46
N THR A 102 17.01 7.39 0.38
CA THR A 102 16.32 7.54 1.66
C THR A 102 15.31 8.68 1.57
N PHE A 103 14.06 8.40 1.95
CA PHE A 103 12.98 9.38 2.04
C PHE A 103 12.59 9.59 3.48
N LEU A 104 12.55 10.85 3.91
CA LEU A 104 12.20 11.23 5.27
C LEU A 104 10.99 12.14 5.29
N ASN A 105 10.17 11.99 6.33
CA ASN A 105 9.22 13.00 6.81
C ASN A 105 8.35 13.61 5.71
N SER A 106 7.69 12.79 4.90
CA SER A 106 6.72 13.32 3.93
C SER A 106 5.59 14.08 4.64
N PRO A 107 5.09 15.17 4.06
CA PRO A 107 3.90 15.85 4.56
C PRO A 107 2.66 14.95 4.67
N SER A 108 2.52 14.01 3.73
CA SER A 108 1.52 12.95 3.67
C SER A 108 2.17 11.69 3.08
N TRP A 109 1.63 11.07 2.04
CA TRP A 109 2.21 9.88 1.40
C TRP A 109 3.62 10.15 0.85
N HIS A 110 4.52 9.15 0.93
CA HIS A 110 5.88 9.33 0.41
C HIS A 110 5.95 9.15 -1.10
N ILE A 111 5.54 8.01 -1.63
CA ILE A 111 5.68 7.69 -3.06
C ILE A 111 4.32 7.30 -3.63
N HIS A 112 3.81 8.09 -4.54
CA HIS A 112 2.52 7.93 -5.17
C HIS A 112 2.63 7.92 -6.71
N PRO A 113 2.97 6.78 -7.32
CA PRO A 113 2.75 6.61 -8.74
C PRO A 113 1.26 6.42 -9.00
N VAL A 114 0.71 7.17 -9.96
CA VAL A 114 -0.71 7.10 -10.26
C VAL A 114 -0.96 7.08 -11.76
N TYR A 115 -1.91 6.26 -12.23
CA TYR A 115 -2.24 6.06 -13.66
C TYR A 115 -1.02 5.72 -14.53
N SER A 116 -0.08 4.96 -13.97
CA SER A 116 1.24 4.74 -14.55
C SER A 116 1.55 3.25 -14.73
N SER A 117 2.57 2.95 -15.53
CA SER A 117 2.94 1.56 -15.83
C SER A 117 4.45 1.34 -15.92
N ASN A 118 4.86 0.07 -15.82
CA ASN A 118 6.26 -0.36 -15.90
C ASN A 118 7.12 0.34 -14.83
N ILE A 119 6.78 0.09 -13.56
CA ILE A 119 7.35 0.80 -12.41
C ILE A 119 8.26 -0.12 -11.63
N VAL A 120 9.48 0.32 -11.37
CA VAL A 120 10.44 -0.34 -10.47
C VAL A 120 10.78 0.58 -9.31
N ILE A 121 10.47 0.12 -8.10
CA ILE A 121 10.83 0.79 -6.84
C ILE A 121 11.71 -0.17 -6.05
N GLN A 122 13.00 0.16 -5.86
CA GLN A 122 13.94 -0.78 -5.28
C GLN A 122 14.98 -0.14 -4.38
N GLY A 123 15.32 -0.80 -3.27
CA GLY A 123 16.41 -0.43 -2.39
C GLY A 123 16.16 0.91 -1.68
N LEU A 124 14.93 1.16 -1.25
CA LEU A 124 14.55 2.39 -0.56
C LEU A 124 14.52 2.23 0.94
N THR A 125 14.92 3.29 1.63
CA THR A 125 14.64 3.49 3.05
C THR A 125 13.62 4.63 3.20
N ILE A 126 12.45 4.36 3.78
CA ILE A 126 11.39 5.36 4.00
C ILE A 126 11.14 5.48 5.49
N LEU A 127 11.26 6.68 6.03
CA LEU A 127 11.13 6.92 7.46
C LEU A 127 10.20 8.10 7.76
N ALA A 128 9.18 7.85 8.55
CA ALA A 128 8.33 8.86 9.16
C ALA A 128 8.08 8.53 10.65
N PRO A 129 7.74 9.52 11.49
CA PRO A 129 7.33 9.24 12.86
C PRO A 129 6.07 8.38 12.87
N VAL A 130 6.09 7.30 13.65
CA VAL A 130 4.99 6.32 13.71
C VAL A 130 3.67 6.86 14.29
N THR A 131 3.67 8.06 14.82
CA THR A 131 2.50 8.73 15.41
C THR A 131 1.84 9.74 14.46
N VAL A 132 2.33 9.86 13.24
CA VAL A 132 1.83 10.83 12.25
C VAL A 132 0.97 10.11 11.20
N PRO A 133 -0.32 10.42 11.10
CA PRO A 133 -1.22 9.76 10.17
C PRO A 133 -0.92 10.14 8.71
N ASN A 134 -1.26 9.22 7.82
CA ASN A 134 -1.17 9.35 6.37
C ASN A 134 0.28 9.51 5.84
N THR A 135 1.26 9.04 6.58
CA THR A 135 2.66 8.98 6.11
C THR A 135 2.97 7.64 5.43
N ASP A 136 2.00 7.12 4.68
CA ASP A 136 2.13 5.87 3.92
C ASP A 136 3.46 5.84 3.13
N GLY A 137 4.05 4.65 3.03
CA GLY A 137 5.33 4.50 2.34
C GLY A 137 5.19 4.55 0.82
N ILE A 138 4.56 3.56 0.20
CA ILE A 138 4.44 3.46 -1.25
C ILE A 138 2.99 3.12 -1.63
N ASN A 139 2.38 3.97 -2.45
CA ASN A 139 0.97 3.90 -2.81
C ASN A 139 0.81 3.75 -4.34
N PRO A 140 0.98 2.56 -4.91
CA PRO A 140 0.66 2.34 -6.32
C PRO A 140 -0.86 2.47 -6.52
N ASP A 141 -1.27 3.43 -7.36
CA ASP A 141 -2.66 3.80 -7.58
C ASP A 141 -3.01 3.73 -9.06
N SER A 142 -3.93 2.85 -9.42
CA SER A 142 -4.28 2.62 -10.83
C SER A 142 -3.04 2.35 -11.70
N CYS A 143 -2.12 1.54 -11.17
CA CYS A 143 -0.84 1.22 -11.78
C CYS A 143 -0.80 -0.20 -12.34
N THR A 144 -0.02 -0.41 -13.39
CA THR A 144 0.15 -1.73 -14.00
C THR A 144 1.62 -2.10 -14.13
N ASN A 145 1.93 -3.40 -13.92
CA ASN A 145 3.27 -3.94 -14.09
C ASN A 145 4.29 -3.22 -13.19
N THR A 146 4.10 -3.38 -11.88
CA THR A 146 4.88 -2.69 -10.85
C THR A 146 5.65 -3.68 -9.99
N ARG A 147 6.92 -3.38 -9.70
CA ARG A 147 7.77 -4.13 -8.76
C ARG A 147 8.28 -3.23 -7.66
N ILE A 148 8.03 -3.64 -6.40
CA ILE A 148 8.53 -2.99 -5.19
C ILE A 148 9.37 -4.02 -4.44
N GLU A 149 10.66 -3.77 -4.29
CA GLU A 149 11.55 -4.75 -3.65
C GLU A 149 12.72 -4.12 -2.88
N ASP A 150 13.26 -4.91 -1.93
CA ASP A 150 14.44 -4.51 -1.13
C ASP A 150 14.22 -3.19 -0.38
N CYS A 151 13.01 -2.97 0.16
CA CYS A 151 12.65 -1.72 0.84
C CYS A 151 12.56 -1.90 2.36
N TYR A 152 12.96 -0.85 3.09
CA TYR A 152 12.80 -0.72 4.54
C TYR A 152 11.91 0.48 4.82
N ILE A 153 10.76 0.26 5.47
CA ILE A 153 9.74 1.30 5.68
C ILE A 153 9.35 1.37 7.15
N VAL A 154 9.45 2.56 7.73
CA VAL A 154 8.88 2.93 9.03
C VAL A 154 7.87 4.04 8.80
N SER A 155 6.60 3.78 9.10
CA SER A 155 5.50 4.68 8.76
C SER A 155 4.51 4.85 9.92
N GLY A 156 3.89 5.99 9.98
CA GLY A 156 2.73 6.27 10.83
C GLY A 156 1.40 5.84 10.21
N ASP A 157 1.44 5.27 9.00
CA ASP A 157 0.29 4.68 8.30
C ASP A 157 0.75 3.43 7.53
N ASP A 158 0.06 2.99 6.49
CA ASP A 158 0.40 1.77 5.75
C ASP A 158 1.83 1.82 5.15
N CYS A 159 2.59 0.72 5.23
CA CYS A 159 3.88 0.69 4.53
C CYS A 159 3.68 0.65 3.02
N ILE A 160 2.78 -0.20 2.53
CA ILE A 160 2.33 -0.21 1.14
C ILE A 160 0.81 -0.17 1.12
N ALA A 161 0.22 0.80 0.40
CA ALA A 161 -1.20 0.89 0.21
C ALA A 161 -1.56 0.88 -1.27
N VAL A 162 -2.10 -0.24 -1.74
CA VAL A 162 -2.51 -0.43 -3.13
C VAL A 162 -3.86 0.21 -3.35
N LYS A 163 -3.97 1.09 -4.34
CA LYS A 163 -5.14 1.92 -4.58
C LYS A 163 -5.58 1.88 -6.04
N SER A 164 -6.85 2.25 -6.31
CA SER A 164 -7.40 2.38 -7.67
C SER A 164 -8.65 3.29 -7.70
N GLY A 165 -8.59 4.41 -6.99
CA GLY A 165 -9.68 5.38 -6.99
C GLY A 165 -10.80 5.10 -5.99
N TRP A 166 -11.72 6.06 -5.82
CA TRP A 166 -12.63 6.17 -4.70
C TRP A 166 -14.10 6.23 -5.14
N ASP A 167 -14.90 5.25 -4.75
CA ASP A 167 -16.33 5.09 -5.02
C ASP A 167 -16.71 5.37 -6.49
N GLN A 168 -17.78 6.12 -6.76
CA GLN A 168 -18.25 6.42 -8.12
C GLN A 168 -17.17 7.02 -9.03
N TYR A 169 -16.23 7.78 -8.50
CA TYR A 169 -15.13 8.35 -9.28
C TYR A 169 -14.14 7.27 -9.74
N GLY A 170 -13.76 6.37 -8.84
CA GLY A 170 -12.91 5.22 -9.17
C GLY A 170 -13.60 4.24 -10.11
N ILE A 171 -14.88 3.94 -9.88
CA ILE A 171 -15.70 3.07 -10.75
C ILE A 171 -15.76 3.66 -12.17
N ASN A 172 -16.08 4.94 -12.29
CA ASN A 172 -16.21 5.62 -13.60
C ASN A 172 -14.88 5.77 -14.32
N TYR A 173 -13.80 6.00 -13.58
CA TYR A 173 -12.46 6.08 -14.15
C TYR A 173 -12.00 4.71 -14.67
N GLY A 174 -12.35 3.62 -13.96
CA GLY A 174 -12.24 2.25 -14.41
C GLY A 174 -10.81 1.76 -14.65
N MET A 175 -9.81 2.30 -13.96
CA MET A 175 -8.41 1.92 -14.12
C MET A 175 -7.92 1.14 -12.90
N PRO A 176 -7.77 -0.20 -13.00
CA PRO A 176 -7.32 -1.01 -11.89
C PRO A 176 -5.81 -0.90 -11.65
N THR A 177 -5.39 -1.23 -10.41
CA THR A 177 -4.01 -1.62 -10.13
C THR A 177 -3.87 -3.12 -10.34
N LYS A 178 -2.90 -3.52 -11.18
CA LYS A 178 -2.69 -4.93 -11.52
C LYS A 178 -1.25 -5.28 -11.82
N GLN A 179 -0.93 -6.59 -11.69
CA GLN A 179 0.42 -7.09 -11.90
C GLN A 179 1.43 -6.38 -10.98
N LEU A 180 1.19 -6.48 -9.67
CA LEU A 180 2.04 -5.88 -8.64
C LEU A 180 2.83 -6.97 -7.93
N LEU A 181 4.16 -6.86 -7.94
CA LEU A 181 5.06 -7.69 -7.15
C LEU A 181 5.66 -6.87 -6.01
N ILE A 182 5.53 -7.38 -4.78
CA ILE A 182 6.15 -6.85 -3.58
C ILE A 182 7.04 -7.94 -2.98
N ARG A 183 8.33 -7.69 -2.81
CA ARG A 183 9.20 -8.70 -2.21
C ARG A 183 10.36 -8.12 -1.43
N ARG A 184 10.82 -8.87 -0.42
CA ARG A 184 11.92 -8.47 0.47
C ARG A 184 11.70 -7.09 1.08
N LEU A 185 10.49 -6.89 1.62
CA LEU A 185 10.09 -5.69 2.35
C LEU A 185 10.28 -5.91 3.84
N THR A 186 10.87 -4.94 4.53
CA THR A 186 10.81 -4.83 5.99
C THR A 186 9.94 -3.63 6.36
N CYS A 187 8.93 -3.85 7.19
CA CYS A 187 7.93 -2.83 7.56
C CYS A 187 7.75 -2.71 9.07
N ILE A 188 7.64 -1.47 9.54
CA ILE A 188 7.23 -1.09 10.90
C ILE A 188 6.11 -0.06 10.79
N SER A 189 4.89 -0.45 11.13
CA SER A 189 3.69 0.40 11.07
C SER A 189 2.76 0.10 12.26
N PRO A 190 3.05 0.65 13.46
CA PRO A 190 2.33 0.29 14.69
C PRO A 190 0.83 0.56 14.66
N ASP A 191 0.39 1.55 13.90
CA ASP A 191 -1.00 2.00 13.84
C ASP A 191 -1.69 1.66 12.50
N SER A 192 -1.02 0.92 11.58
CA SER A 192 -1.59 0.56 10.30
C SER A 192 -1.03 -0.74 9.70
N ALA A 193 -1.20 -0.96 8.41
CA ALA A 193 -0.90 -2.23 7.76
C ALA A 193 0.51 -2.28 7.15
N VAL A 194 1.06 -3.51 7.07
CA VAL A 194 2.25 -3.77 6.25
C VAL A 194 1.91 -3.64 4.77
N ILE A 195 0.84 -4.31 4.35
CA ILE A 195 0.27 -4.18 3.00
C ILE A 195 -1.24 -4.00 3.14
N ALA A 196 -1.75 -2.86 2.68
CA ALA A 196 -3.16 -2.57 2.57
C ALA A 196 -3.63 -2.64 1.11
N LEU A 197 -4.81 -3.22 0.89
CA LEU A 197 -5.53 -3.22 -0.37
C LEU A 197 -6.78 -2.35 -0.18
N GLY A 198 -6.78 -1.17 -0.78
CA GLY A 198 -7.77 -0.12 -0.50
C GLY A 198 -7.31 0.83 0.63
N SER A 199 -8.20 1.69 1.19
CA SER A 199 -9.68 1.74 0.98
C SER A 199 -10.14 2.24 -0.39
N GLU A 200 -9.32 2.99 -1.10
CA GLU A 200 -9.60 3.46 -2.46
C GLU A 200 -9.30 2.32 -3.45
N MET A 201 -10.29 1.44 -3.70
CA MET A 201 -10.13 0.24 -4.53
C MET A 201 -11.18 0.13 -5.64
N SER A 202 -11.88 1.22 -5.93
CA SER A 202 -13.09 1.21 -6.74
C SER A 202 -12.86 1.00 -8.25
N GLY A 203 -11.63 1.24 -8.74
CA GLY A 203 -11.23 0.84 -10.10
C GLY A 203 -10.80 -0.62 -10.24
N GLY A 204 -10.64 -1.33 -9.10
CA GLY A 204 -10.20 -2.73 -9.05
C GLY A 204 -8.73 -2.89 -8.67
N ILE A 205 -8.44 -4.00 -7.96
CA ILE A 205 -7.08 -4.45 -7.63
C ILE A 205 -7.01 -5.94 -7.98
N GLU A 206 -6.05 -6.34 -8.82
CA GLU A 206 -5.87 -7.73 -9.22
C GLU A 206 -4.40 -8.12 -9.45
N ASP A 207 -4.09 -9.41 -9.34
CA ASP A 207 -2.75 -9.98 -9.50
C ASP A 207 -1.71 -9.24 -8.64
N VAL A 208 -1.93 -9.31 -7.32
CA VAL A 208 -0.98 -8.78 -6.33
C VAL A 208 -0.23 -9.96 -5.71
N ARG A 209 1.09 -9.95 -5.84
CA ARG A 209 1.99 -10.98 -5.34
C ARG A 209 2.93 -10.38 -4.31
N ALA A 210 2.95 -10.94 -3.11
CA ALA A 210 3.86 -10.51 -2.05
C ALA A 210 4.64 -11.70 -1.50
N GLU A 211 5.96 -11.57 -1.41
CA GLU A 211 6.83 -12.65 -0.92
C GLU A 211 8.03 -12.12 -0.12
N ASP A 212 8.51 -12.93 0.82
CA ASP A 212 9.67 -12.62 1.66
C ASP A 212 9.52 -11.29 2.43
N ILE A 213 8.43 -11.16 3.17
CA ILE A 213 8.08 -9.95 3.92
C ILE A 213 8.45 -10.11 5.40
N VAL A 214 9.07 -9.10 5.97
CA VAL A 214 9.34 -8.99 7.43
C VAL A 214 8.51 -7.85 8.01
N ALA A 215 7.62 -8.17 8.93
CA ALA A 215 6.78 -7.21 9.64
C ALA A 215 7.16 -7.15 11.12
N ILE A 216 7.40 -5.95 11.63
CA ILE A 216 7.80 -5.74 13.02
C ILE A 216 6.90 -4.67 13.63
N ASN A 217 6.31 -4.95 14.80
CA ASN A 217 5.50 -3.98 15.54
C ASN A 217 4.53 -3.22 14.63
N SER A 218 3.62 -3.96 13.98
CA SER A 218 2.65 -3.39 13.04
C SER A 218 1.23 -3.77 13.43
N GLU A 219 0.26 -2.93 13.06
CA GLU A 219 -1.12 -3.22 13.45
C GLU A 219 -1.63 -4.45 12.71
N SER A 220 -1.43 -4.54 11.41
CA SER A 220 -1.84 -5.71 10.64
C SER A 220 -0.82 -6.12 9.57
N GLY A 221 -0.74 -7.41 9.30
CA GLY A 221 0.07 -7.95 8.22
C GLY A 221 -0.54 -7.57 6.86
N ILE A 222 -1.61 -8.23 6.47
CA ILE A 222 -2.35 -7.94 5.24
C ILE A 222 -3.74 -7.41 5.60
N ARG A 223 -4.11 -6.28 5.03
CA ARG A 223 -5.38 -5.63 5.30
C ARG A 223 -6.15 -5.33 4.01
N ILE A 224 -7.39 -5.80 3.91
CA ILE A 224 -8.34 -5.41 2.86
C ILE A 224 -9.32 -4.41 3.47
N LYS A 225 -9.38 -3.21 2.90
CA LYS A 225 -10.23 -2.11 3.35
C LYS A 225 -11.29 -1.84 2.28
N THR A 226 -12.54 -2.18 2.52
CA THR A 226 -13.64 -1.91 1.60
C THR A 226 -14.96 -1.61 2.32
N ALA A 227 -15.97 -1.20 1.59
CA ALA A 227 -17.29 -0.89 2.10
C ALA A 227 -18.36 -0.97 1.00
N VAL A 228 -19.61 -0.99 1.40
CA VAL A 228 -20.75 -0.68 0.51
C VAL A 228 -20.49 0.65 -0.19
N GLY A 229 -20.75 0.74 -1.48
CA GLY A 229 -20.50 1.94 -2.30
C GLY A 229 -19.12 1.98 -2.98
N ARG A 230 -18.19 1.11 -2.55
CA ARG A 230 -16.86 1.02 -3.20
C ARG A 230 -16.96 0.44 -4.62
N GLY A 231 -17.85 -0.55 -4.86
CA GLY A 231 -17.80 -1.30 -6.10
C GLY A 231 -16.42 -1.88 -6.39
N GLY A 232 -16.07 -2.06 -7.64
CA GLY A 232 -14.78 -2.59 -8.04
C GLY A 232 -14.51 -4.00 -7.49
N TYR A 233 -13.24 -4.33 -7.33
CA TYR A 233 -12.85 -5.66 -6.85
C TYR A 233 -11.44 -5.66 -6.22
N VAL A 234 -11.21 -6.63 -5.32
CA VAL A 234 -9.88 -7.08 -4.90
C VAL A 234 -9.83 -8.58 -5.12
N LYS A 235 -9.04 -9.04 -6.08
CA LYS A 235 -8.97 -10.45 -6.42
C LYS A 235 -7.56 -10.89 -6.84
N ASP A 236 -7.35 -12.20 -6.83
CA ASP A 236 -6.08 -12.79 -7.26
C ASP A 236 -4.90 -12.22 -6.46
N VAL A 237 -5.03 -12.31 -5.13
CA VAL A 237 -4.01 -11.86 -4.17
C VAL A 237 -3.26 -13.06 -3.62
N TYR A 238 -1.94 -13.01 -3.70
CA TYR A 238 -1.07 -14.11 -3.33
C TYR A 238 0.05 -13.63 -2.41
N VAL A 239 0.09 -14.13 -1.20
CA VAL A 239 1.11 -13.75 -0.21
C VAL A 239 1.78 -15.00 0.35
N ARG A 240 3.11 -15.07 0.28
CA ARG A 240 3.88 -16.16 0.85
C ARG A 240 5.18 -15.70 1.53
N GLY A 241 5.65 -16.50 2.49
CA GLY A 241 6.94 -16.24 3.12
C GLY A 241 6.94 -14.97 3.95
N MET A 242 5.93 -14.80 4.83
CA MET A 242 5.86 -13.62 5.69
C MET A 242 6.23 -13.96 7.13
N THR A 243 7.23 -13.27 7.68
CA THR A 243 7.64 -13.38 9.09
C THR A 243 7.21 -12.12 9.83
N MET A 244 6.45 -12.31 10.92
CA MET A 244 5.84 -11.19 11.66
C MET A 244 6.19 -11.25 13.14
N LYS A 245 6.48 -10.10 13.74
CA LYS A 245 6.78 -10.01 15.17
C LYS A 245 6.07 -8.83 15.80
N THR A 246 5.28 -9.12 16.84
CA THR A 246 4.49 -8.12 17.57
C THR A 246 3.44 -7.47 16.67
N MET A 247 2.33 -8.20 16.47
CA MET A 247 1.23 -7.77 15.62
C MET A 247 -0.06 -7.66 16.42
N LYS A 248 -0.92 -6.71 16.04
CA LYS A 248 -2.29 -6.72 16.54
C LYS A 248 -3.11 -7.77 15.78
N TYR A 249 -3.03 -7.77 14.44
CA TYR A 249 -3.66 -8.74 13.55
C TYR A 249 -2.63 -9.31 12.55
N VAL A 250 -2.78 -10.59 12.19
CA VAL A 250 -2.09 -11.14 11.02
C VAL A 250 -2.91 -10.84 9.76
N PHE A 251 -4.20 -11.19 9.78
CA PHE A 251 -5.13 -10.99 8.69
C PHE A 251 -6.27 -10.06 9.12
N TRP A 252 -6.53 -9.04 8.32
CA TRP A 252 -7.64 -8.13 8.57
C TRP A 252 -8.40 -7.79 7.28
N MET A 253 -9.68 -8.13 7.23
CA MET A 253 -10.59 -7.73 6.16
C MET A 253 -11.76 -6.96 6.77
N THR A 254 -12.10 -5.82 6.16
CA THR A 254 -13.15 -4.92 6.64
C THR A 254 -14.09 -4.57 5.50
N GLY A 255 -15.33 -5.06 5.57
CA GLY A 255 -16.43 -4.72 4.64
C GLY A 255 -17.25 -3.48 5.05
N SER A 256 -16.82 -2.77 6.09
CA SER A 256 -17.50 -1.59 6.63
C SER A 256 -16.54 -0.42 6.88
N TYR A 257 -15.52 -0.28 6.05
CA TYR A 257 -14.56 0.82 6.15
C TYR A 257 -15.18 2.12 5.65
N GLY A 258 -15.88 2.80 6.57
CA GLY A 258 -16.72 3.96 6.26
C GLY A 258 -15.90 5.24 6.04
N SER A 259 -15.70 5.60 4.80
CA SER A 259 -15.19 6.90 4.35
C SER A 259 -15.53 7.02 2.88
N HIS A 260 -16.44 7.88 2.52
CA HIS A 260 -16.86 8.14 1.15
C HIS A 260 -16.34 9.51 0.70
N PRO A 261 -16.11 9.73 -0.60
CA PRO A 261 -15.70 11.05 -1.09
C PRO A 261 -16.79 12.11 -0.87
N ASP A 262 -18.04 11.71 -1.03
CA ASP A 262 -19.23 12.54 -0.83
C ASP A 262 -20.47 11.68 -0.56
N GLU A 263 -21.65 12.29 -0.54
CA GLU A 263 -22.93 11.63 -0.28
C GLU A 263 -23.54 10.96 -1.54
N HIS A 264 -22.89 11.04 -2.70
CA HIS A 264 -23.42 10.55 -3.98
C HIS A 264 -22.98 9.14 -4.35
N TYR A 265 -22.31 8.42 -3.46
CA TYR A 265 -21.95 7.02 -3.72
C TYR A 265 -23.19 6.15 -3.91
N ASP A 266 -23.09 5.16 -4.80
CA ASP A 266 -24.16 4.18 -5.00
C ASP A 266 -24.13 3.08 -3.92
N PRO A 267 -25.08 3.03 -3.00
CA PRO A 267 -25.11 1.97 -1.97
C PRO A 267 -25.32 0.56 -2.54
N LYS A 268 -25.63 0.42 -3.82
CA LYS A 268 -25.74 -0.87 -4.51
C LYS A 268 -24.42 -1.30 -5.17
N ALA A 269 -23.44 -0.41 -5.24
CA ALA A 269 -22.11 -0.75 -5.74
C ALA A 269 -21.36 -1.56 -4.69
N LEU A 270 -21.53 -2.88 -4.72
CA LEU A 270 -20.84 -3.81 -3.83
C LEU A 270 -19.48 -4.21 -4.40
N PRO A 271 -18.43 -4.32 -3.56
CA PRO A 271 -17.10 -4.74 -4.00
C PRO A 271 -17.00 -6.26 -4.12
N VAL A 272 -16.32 -6.77 -5.13
CA VAL A 272 -16.02 -8.20 -5.24
C VAL A 272 -14.67 -8.48 -4.57
N ILE A 273 -14.66 -9.28 -3.49
CA ILE A 273 -13.44 -9.75 -2.84
C ILE A 273 -13.35 -11.25 -3.01
N GLN A 274 -12.36 -11.73 -3.79
CA GLN A 274 -12.26 -13.15 -4.10
C GLN A 274 -10.83 -13.61 -4.41
N ASN A 275 -10.60 -14.92 -4.23
CA ASN A 275 -9.31 -15.58 -4.53
C ASN A 275 -8.13 -14.93 -3.80
N ILE A 276 -8.17 -14.98 -2.46
CA ILE A 276 -7.17 -14.41 -1.57
C ILE A 276 -6.36 -15.55 -0.96
N ASN A 277 -5.08 -15.63 -1.26
CA ASN A 277 -4.22 -16.76 -0.92
C ASN A 277 -3.08 -16.33 0.00
N TYR A 278 -3.01 -16.94 1.17
CA TYR A 278 -1.97 -16.72 2.17
C TYR A 278 -1.27 -18.04 2.51
N GLN A 279 0.06 -18.09 2.41
CA GLN A 279 0.79 -19.31 2.76
C GLN A 279 2.19 -19.07 3.32
N ASP A 280 2.69 -20.07 4.04
CA ASP A 280 4.06 -20.09 4.55
C ASP A 280 4.38 -18.87 5.43
N MET A 281 3.58 -18.66 6.49
CA MET A 281 3.73 -17.52 7.37
C MET A 281 4.00 -17.91 8.81
N VAL A 282 4.86 -17.14 9.47
CA VAL A 282 5.12 -17.26 10.90
C VAL A 282 4.90 -15.93 11.58
N ALA A 283 4.10 -15.92 12.64
CA ALA A 283 3.84 -14.72 13.42
C ALA A 283 4.03 -14.96 14.91
N GLU A 284 4.74 -14.07 15.58
CA GLU A 284 5.02 -14.12 17.00
C GLU A 284 4.45 -12.92 17.75
N ASN A 285 3.99 -13.16 18.98
CA ASN A 285 3.45 -12.12 19.86
C ASN A 285 2.24 -11.40 19.24
N VAL A 286 1.23 -12.17 18.82
CA VAL A 286 0.04 -11.67 18.13
C VAL A 286 -1.13 -11.49 19.10
N THR A 287 -1.81 -10.35 19.02
CA THR A 287 -2.97 -10.06 19.87
C THR A 287 -4.23 -10.78 19.40
N MET A 288 -4.46 -10.85 18.10
CA MET A 288 -5.59 -11.51 17.45
C MET A 288 -5.17 -12.00 16.06
N PRO A 289 -5.16 -13.29 15.78
CA PRO A 289 -4.81 -13.83 14.47
C PRO A 289 -5.57 -13.22 13.32
N ALA A 290 -6.90 -13.15 13.40
CA ALA A 290 -7.68 -12.68 12.27
C ALA A 290 -8.97 -11.93 12.66
N GLN A 291 -9.24 -10.86 11.93
CA GLN A 291 -10.50 -10.13 11.89
C GLN A 291 -10.97 -10.11 10.44
N LEU A 292 -11.87 -11.02 10.06
CA LEU A 292 -12.33 -11.18 8.69
C LEU A 292 -13.83 -10.86 8.63
N ALA A 293 -14.16 -9.65 8.22
CA ALA A 293 -15.53 -9.18 8.14
C ALA A 293 -15.86 -8.78 6.70
N GLY A 294 -16.67 -9.58 6.03
CA GLY A 294 -17.26 -9.28 4.75
C GLY A 294 -18.43 -8.29 4.87
N ILE A 295 -19.26 -8.23 3.86
CA ILE A 295 -20.47 -7.40 3.81
C ILE A 295 -21.67 -8.33 3.89
N THR A 296 -22.64 -8.02 4.76
CA THR A 296 -23.84 -8.84 4.88
C THR A 296 -24.60 -8.90 3.55
N GLY A 297 -24.74 -10.12 3.03
CA GLY A 297 -25.34 -10.37 1.72
C GLY A 297 -24.39 -10.26 0.53
N ASP A 298 -23.10 -9.95 0.79
CA ASP A 298 -22.04 -9.91 -0.21
C ASP A 298 -20.76 -10.53 0.38
N GLU A 299 -20.67 -11.83 0.30
CA GLU A 299 -19.63 -12.63 0.97
C GLU A 299 -18.27 -12.47 0.28
N PHE A 300 -17.20 -12.32 1.06
CA PHE A 300 -15.81 -12.39 0.56
C PHE A 300 -15.44 -13.86 0.39
N THR A 301 -15.07 -14.26 -0.82
CA THR A 301 -15.01 -15.68 -1.20
C THR A 301 -13.60 -16.13 -1.61
N GLY A 302 -13.40 -17.46 -1.58
CA GLY A 302 -12.16 -18.05 -2.07
C GLY A 302 -10.94 -17.68 -1.24
N ILE A 303 -11.11 -17.54 0.08
CA ILE A 303 -10.00 -17.28 1.00
C ILE A 303 -9.30 -18.62 1.27
N CYS A 304 -8.00 -18.67 0.99
CA CYS A 304 -7.13 -19.80 1.31
C CYS A 304 -6.04 -19.35 2.28
N ILE A 305 -5.86 -20.08 3.37
CA ILE A 305 -4.77 -19.86 4.34
C ILE A 305 -4.08 -21.21 4.60
N SER A 306 -2.80 -21.34 4.27
CA SER A 306 -2.08 -22.61 4.44
C SER A 306 -0.70 -22.44 5.07
N ASN A 307 -0.29 -23.43 5.85
CA ASN A 307 1.02 -23.47 6.51
C ASN A 307 1.33 -22.18 7.29
N VAL A 308 0.46 -21.84 8.26
CA VAL A 308 0.57 -20.60 9.05
C VAL A 308 0.64 -20.94 10.53
N THR A 309 1.70 -20.48 11.19
CA THR A 309 1.90 -20.64 12.63
C THR A 309 1.89 -19.29 13.32
N ILE A 310 0.96 -19.11 14.25
CA ILE A 310 0.80 -17.85 15.00
C ILE A 310 0.93 -18.13 16.50
N THR A 311 1.93 -17.55 17.15
CA THR A 311 2.05 -17.54 18.60
C THR A 311 1.44 -16.28 19.19
N LEU A 312 0.61 -16.49 20.21
CA LEU A 312 -0.18 -15.41 20.80
C LEU A 312 0.65 -14.56 21.75
N SER A 313 0.26 -13.32 21.94
CA SER A 313 0.79 -12.42 22.96
C SER A 313 0.38 -12.88 24.38
N LYS A 314 0.98 -12.29 25.41
CA LYS A 314 0.61 -12.57 26.82
C LYS A 314 -0.84 -12.22 27.16
N LYS A 315 -1.47 -11.32 26.39
CA LYS A 315 -2.85 -10.88 26.58
C LYS A 315 -3.60 -10.88 25.24
N PRO A 316 -3.91 -12.04 24.69
CA PRO A 316 -4.62 -12.13 23.43
C PRO A 316 -6.10 -11.74 23.57
N LYS A 317 -6.76 -11.47 22.48
CA LYS A 317 -8.22 -11.32 22.46
C LYS A 317 -8.90 -12.65 22.81
N LYS A 318 -10.09 -12.59 23.42
CA LYS A 318 -10.87 -13.80 23.75
C LYS A 318 -11.30 -14.56 22.49
N VAL A 319 -11.70 -13.83 21.45
CA VAL A 319 -11.99 -14.38 20.13
C VAL A 319 -10.74 -14.22 19.28
N LEU A 320 -10.13 -15.32 18.87
CA LEU A 320 -8.89 -15.31 18.09
C LEU A 320 -9.15 -15.10 16.59
N TRP A 321 -10.18 -15.75 16.08
CA TRP A 321 -10.64 -15.60 14.70
C TRP A 321 -12.07 -15.09 14.70
N ASN A 322 -12.26 -13.84 14.32
CA ASN A 322 -13.59 -13.28 14.13
C ASN A 322 -13.91 -13.24 12.63
N CYS A 323 -14.88 -14.05 12.21
CA CYS A 323 -15.24 -14.23 10.81
C CYS A 323 -16.74 -14.00 10.63
N THR A 324 -17.10 -13.13 9.70
CA THR A 324 -18.48 -12.89 9.28
C THR A 324 -18.52 -12.64 7.77
N ASP A 325 -19.51 -13.21 7.08
CA ASP A 325 -19.71 -13.03 5.64
C ASP A 325 -18.40 -13.28 4.82
N VAL A 326 -17.73 -14.39 5.11
CA VAL A 326 -16.51 -14.85 4.41
C VAL A 326 -16.57 -16.34 4.17
N SER A 327 -15.96 -16.82 3.09
CA SER A 327 -15.83 -18.25 2.80
C SER A 327 -14.51 -18.63 2.19
N GLY A 328 -14.11 -19.87 2.44
CA GLY A 328 -12.86 -20.40 1.96
C GLY A 328 -12.45 -21.67 2.70
N TYR A 329 -11.15 -21.88 2.84
CA TYR A 329 -10.61 -23.00 3.58
C TYR A 329 -9.22 -22.71 4.16
N THR A 330 -8.82 -23.53 5.13
CA THR A 330 -7.48 -23.47 5.69
C THR A 330 -6.80 -24.84 5.60
N SER A 331 -5.49 -24.87 5.76
CA SER A 331 -4.73 -26.12 5.84
C SER A 331 -3.44 -25.92 6.64
N GLY A 332 -3.28 -26.66 7.76
CA GLY A 332 -2.11 -26.53 8.61
C GLY A 332 -1.95 -25.14 9.25
N VAL A 333 -3.02 -24.63 9.85
CA VAL A 333 -3.04 -23.29 10.49
C VAL A 333 -3.19 -23.41 12.01
N THR A 334 -2.37 -22.69 12.74
CA THR A 334 -2.41 -22.63 14.21
C THR A 334 -2.36 -21.17 14.69
N PRO A 335 -3.22 -20.75 15.66
CA PRO A 335 -4.32 -21.49 16.28
C PRO A 335 -5.48 -21.77 15.32
N GLU A 336 -6.34 -22.72 15.69
CA GLU A 336 -7.48 -23.20 14.89
C GLU A 336 -8.33 -22.02 14.38
N PRO A 337 -8.59 -21.95 13.06
CA PRO A 337 -9.39 -20.90 12.44
C PRO A 337 -10.88 -20.99 12.78
N CYS A 338 -11.64 -20.00 12.30
CA CYS A 338 -13.09 -19.97 12.45
C CYS A 338 -13.80 -21.03 11.58
N GLN A 339 -15.03 -21.37 11.92
CA GLN A 339 -15.85 -22.39 11.21
C GLN A 339 -16.14 -22.03 9.74
N LEU A 340 -16.12 -20.76 9.36
CA LEU A 340 -16.31 -20.31 7.97
C LEU A 340 -15.10 -20.62 7.08
N LEU A 341 -13.94 -20.97 7.67
CA LEU A 341 -12.73 -21.38 6.98
C LEU A 341 -12.28 -22.78 7.46
N PRO A 342 -13.07 -23.82 7.14
CA PRO A 342 -12.77 -25.18 7.61
C PRO A 342 -11.44 -25.69 7.08
N GLU A 343 -10.82 -26.61 7.82
CA GLU A 343 -9.59 -27.25 7.39
C GLU A 343 -9.87 -28.21 6.20
N LYS A 344 -9.10 -28.03 5.14
CA LYS A 344 -9.13 -28.89 3.96
C LYS A 344 -8.13 -30.06 4.16
N GLN A 345 -8.60 -31.26 4.24
CA GLN A 345 -7.80 -32.46 4.43
C GLN A 345 -7.01 -32.45 5.76
N PRO A 346 -7.66 -32.66 6.91
CA PRO A 346 -6.98 -32.71 8.20
C PRO A 346 -5.77 -33.66 8.21
N GLY A 347 -4.65 -33.19 8.75
CA GLY A 347 -3.40 -33.97 8.82
C GLY A 347 -2.51 -33.89 7.58
N THR A 348 -2.91 -33.15 6.53
CA THR A 348 -2.09 -32.91 5.35
C THR A 348 -2.11 -31.45 5.00
N VAL A 349 -0.94 -30.80 4.91
CA VAL A 349 -0.86 -29.40 4.48
C VAL A 349 -1.05 -29.33 2.95
N VAL A 350 -2.14 -28.69 2.53
CA VAL A 350 -2.43 -28.40 1.14
C VAL A 350 -2.10 -26.95 0.87
N PRO A 351 -1.11 -26.64 0.02
CA PRO A 351 -0.73 -25.25 -0.25
C PRO A 351 -1.85 -24.46 -0.92
N CYS A 352 -1.91 -23.18 -0.66
CA CYS A 352 -2.70 -22.26 -1.45
C CYS A 352 -2.07 -22.03 -2.83
N ASN A 353 -2.83 -21.45 -3.74
CA ASN A 353 -2.30 -21.12 -5.05
C ASN A 353 -1.27 -19.97 -4.94
N PHE A 354 -0.20 -20.08 -5.71
CA PHE A 354 0.75 -18.98 -5.97
C PHE A 354 1.21 -19.09 -7.42
N PRO A 355 1.09 -18.03 -8.25
CA PRO A 355 1.44 -18.09 -9.66
C PRO A 355 2.93 -18.37 -9.88
N GLU A 356 3.26 -19.34 -10.73
CA GLU A 356 4.64 -19.67 -11.09
C GLU A 356 5.15 -18.79 -12.23
N SER A 357 4.26 -18.29 -13.08
CA SER A 357 4.64 -17.45 -14.22
C SER A 357 5.05 -16.07 -13.74
N PRO A 358 6.25 -15.58 -14.06
CA PRO A 358 6.69 -14.25 -13.70
C PRO A 358 5.84 -13.18 -14.40
N ILE A 359 5.68 -12.03 -13.74
CA ILE A 359 5.15 -10.84 -14.41
C ILE A 359 6.28 -10.10 -15.15
N PRO A 360 5.99 -9.39 -16.26
CA PRO A 360 7.04 -8.84 -17.14
C PRO A 360 8.05 -7.95 -16.44
N ILE A 361 7.64 -7.21 -15.41
CA ILE A 361 8.51 -6.27 -14.65
C ILE A 361 9.62 -6.99 -13.87
N GLU A 362 9.51 -8.29 -13.62
CA GLU A 362 10.50 -9.04 -12.83
C GLU A 362 11.87 -9.13 -13.52
N GLU A 363 11.88 -9.13 -14.82
CA GLU A 363 13.11 -9.24 -15.62
C GLU A 363 13.77 -7.88 -15.88
N VAL A 364 13.09 -6.76 -15.55
CA VAL A 364 13.61 -5.42 -15.81
C VAL A 364 14.77 -5.12 -14.87
N LYS A 365 15.94 -4.83 -15.46
CA LYS A 365 17.14 -4.47 -14.71
C LYS A 365 17.16 -2.97 -14.39
N LEU A 366 17.69 -2.63 -13.20
CA LEU A 366 17.89 -1.23 -12.83
C LEU A 366 18.83 -0.53 -13.81
N GLN A 367 18.40 0.61 -14.26
CA GLN A 367 19.21 1.53 -15.06
C GLN A 367 20.19 2.29 -14.14
N ARG A 368 21.38 2.56 -14.63
CA ARG A 368 22.41 3.33 -13.92
C ARG A 368 22.57 4.68 -14.57
N CYS A 369 22.50 5.73 -13.77
CA CYS A 369 22.81 7.09 -14.22
C CYS A 369 24.31 7.34 -14.13
N TYR A 370 24.96 7.63 -15.27
CA TYR A 370 26.37 8.01 -15.32
C TYR A 370 26.48 9.53 -15.41
N THR A 371 27.17 10.17 -14.46
CA THR A 371 27.62 11.53 -14.65
C THR A 371 28.77 11.51 -15.65
N ARG A 372 28.57 12.08 -16.86
CA ARG A 372 29.72 12.42 -17.72
C ARG A 372 30.58 13.44 -16.94
N ARG A 373 31.73 13.02 -16.43
CA ARG A 373 32.75 13.98 -16.03
C ARG A 373 33.09 14.77 -17.31
N ARG A 374 32.71 16.04 -17.38
CA ARG A 374 33.34 16.95 -18.34
C ARG A 374 34.77 17.10 -17.84
N HIS A 375 35.71 16.55 -18.57
CA HIS A 375 37.09 16.98 -18.43
C HIS A 375 37.11 18.45 -18.89
N MET A 376 37.30 19.38 -17.92
CA MET A 376 37.76 20.72 -18.21
C MET A 376 39.26 20.67 -18.49
#